data_13f64a34ec38f75e3bfdd62f8b672f9b
#
_entry.id   13f64a34ec38f75e3bfdd62f8b672f9b
#
_cell.length_a   1.000
_cell.length_b   1.000
_cell.length_c   1.000
_cell.angle_alpha   90.00
_cell.angle_beta   90.00
_cell.angle_gamma   90.00
#
_symmetry.space_group_name_H-M   'P 1'
#
loop_
_entity.id
_entity.type
_entity.pdbx_description
1 polymer ?
#
loop_
_entity_poly.entity_id
_entity_poly.type
_entity_poly.pdbx_seq_one_letter_code
_entity_poly.pdbx_strand_id
1 'polypeptide(L)'
;AVVNVNFGEGQCYSGQVATPYPGYTPMIVKFDEHQKMPTTRIEYSYYLMAVDAGLQMMPSRLLEGEQTAHFLTERFDRRNGKKVHIQTLAAMNPPADSYEALFEAACRIGVPPGELRQLFRLMVLNVLGGNVDDHNKNFSFLMGDDGRWHVAPAYDYTFSVDPDAPYYVNRHSMTINNRTEGITAADLLE
;
A
#
# COMPACT_ATOMS: atom_id res chain seq x y z
N ALA A 1 13.87 -2.45 2.57
CA ALA A 1 14.84 -3.14 1.70
C ALA A 1 14.13 -4.14 0.80
N VAL A 2 14.81 -4.56 -0.31
CA VAL A 2 14.30 -5.61 -1.20
C VAL A 2 15.09 -6.88 -0.97
N VAL A 3 14.40 -7.97 -0.72
CA VAL A 3 14.98 -9.28 -0.43
C VAL A 3 14.22 -10.38 -1.17
N ASN A 4 14.83 -11.55 -1.27
CA ASN A 4 14.19 -12.77 -1.73
C ASN A 4 14.34 -13.81 -0.63
N VAL A 5 13.26 -14.42 -0.21
CA VAL A 5 13.19 -15.28 0.98
C VAL A 5 12.73 -16.68 0.60
N ASN A 6 13.49 -17.69 1.03
CA ASN A 6 13.07 -19.08 1.03
C ASN A 6 12.64 -19.43 2.47
N PHE A 7 11.34 -19.45 2.71
CA PHE A 7 10.81 -19.74 4.04
C PHE A 7 10.98 -21.20 4.46
N GLY A 8 11.10 -22.11 3.49
CA GLY A 8 11.31 -23.54 3.77
C GLY A 8 12.72 -23.84 4.28
N GLU A 9 13.70 -23.11 3.78
CA GLU A 9 15.11 -23.30 4.14
C GLU A 9 15.64 -22.25 5.12
N GLY A 10 14.81 -21.23 5.45
CA GLY A 10 15.21 -20.12 6.32
C GLY A 10 16.33 -19.26 5.72
N GLN A 11 16.40 -19.17 4.42
CA GLN A 11 17.45 -18.44 3.70
C GLN A 11 16.89 -17.17 3.05
N CYS A 12 17.72 -16.15 2.99
CA CYS A 12 17.40 -14.95 2.22
C CYS A 12 18.65 -14.38 1.54
N TYR A 13 18.43 -13.68 0.43
CA TYR A 13 19.46 -12.84 -0.19
C TYR A 13 18.86 -11.46 -0.52
N SER A 14 19.69 -10.44 -0.44
CA SER A 14 19.30 -9.06 -0.72
C SER A 14 19.43 -8.73 -2.20
N GLY A 15 18.69 -7.70 -2.62
CA GLY A 15 18.81 -7.10 -3.94
C GLY A 15 17.68 -7.45 -4.90
N GLN A 16 17.65 -6.68 -5.97
CA GLN A 16 16.70 -6.88 -7.06
C GLN A 16 17.27 -7.84 -8.08
N VAL A 17 16.70 -9.02 -8.18
CA VAL A 17 16.98 -9.95 -9.27
C VAL A 17 15.83 -9.93 -10.29
N ALA A 18 16.17 -10.15 -11.55
CA ALA A 18 15.18 -10.21 -12.62
C ALA A 18 14.25 -11.42 -12.42
N THR A 19 14.82 -12.55 -12.07
CA THR A 19 14.12 -13.81 -11.81
C THR A 19 14.63 -14.37 -10.49
N PRO A 20 13.80 -14.54 -9.46
CA PRO A 20 14.18 -15.19 -8.23
C PRO A 20 14.61 -16.64 -8.48
N TYR A 21 15.50 -17.16 -7.63
CA TYR A 21 15.78 -18.60 -7.64
C TYR A 21 14.53 -19.40 -7.27
N PRO A 22 14.38 -20.64 -7.78
CA PRO A 22 13.27 -21.51 -7.39
C PRO A 22 13.14 -21.63 -5.87
N GLY A 23 11.90 -21.52 -5.36
CA GLY A 23 11.62 -21.58 -3.92
C GLY A 23 11.78 -20.25 -3.17
N TYR A 24 12.24 -19.19 -3.83
CA TYR A 24 12.36 -17.87 -3.21
C TYR A 24 11.20 -16.95 -3.60
N THR A 25 10.67 -16.25 -2.61
CA THR A 25 9.61 -15.25 -2.76
C THR A 25 10.22 -13.84 -2.71
N PRO A 26 9.98 -12.98 -3.71
CA PRO A 26 10.41 -11.59 -3.67
C PRO A 26 9.61 -10.81 -2.62
N MET A 27 10.32 -10.16 -1.69
CA MET A 27 9.73 -9.44 -0.56
C MET A 27 10.28 -8.02 -0.46
N ILE A 28 9.50 -7.15 0.16
CA ILE A 28 9.95 -5.87 0.72
C ILE A 28 10.04 -6.05 2.23
N VAL A 29 11.14 -5.58 2.82
CA VAL A 29 11.34 -5.56 4.27
C VAL A 29 11.41 -4.12 4.74
N LYS A 30 10.59 -3.79 5.73
CA LYS A 30 10.72 -2.58 6.55
C LYS A 30 11.34 -3.00 7.88
N PHE A 31 12.48 -2.40 8.19
CA PHE A 31 13.20 -2.73 9.41
C PHE A 31 12.60 -1.98 10.60
N ASP A 32 12.56 -2.65 11.74
CA ASP A 32 12.32 -2.01 13.03
C ASP A 32 13.56 -1.20 13.39
N GLU A 33 13.40 0.11 13.49
CA GLU A 33 14.51 1.05 13.80
C GLU A 33 14.58 1.40 15.28
N HIS A 34 13.98 0.58 16.17
CA HIS A 34 13.93 0.82 17.63
C HIS A 34 13.36 2.20 18.02
N GLN A 35 12.40 2.69 17.23
CA GLN A 35 11.74 3.95 17.51
C GLN A 35 10.82 3.85 18.74
N LYS A 36 10.43 5.01 19.29
CA LYS A 36 9.46 5.07 20.40
C LYS A 36 8.14 4.36 20.06
N MET A 37 7.74 4.36 18.80
CA MET A 37 6.57 3.63 18.31
C MET A 37 7.00 2.37 17.54
N PRO A 38 6.36 1.22 17.78
CA PRO A 38 6.64 -0.03 17.07
C PRO A 38 6.00 -0.01 15.68
N THR A 39 6.50 0.83 14.77
CA THR A 39 5.89 1.13 13.46
C THR A 39 5.63 -0.11 12.62
N THR A 40 6.54 -1.07 12.62
CA THR A 40 6.40 -2.33 11.88
C THR A 40 5.27 -3.22 12.41
N ARG A 41 5.08 -3.26 13.73
CA ARG A 41 3.96 -3.98 14.36
C ARG A 41 2.63 -3.29 14.12
N ILE A 42 2.63 -1.94 14.12
CA ILE A 42 1.45 -1.15 13.78
C ILE A 42 1.07 -1.42 12.32
N GLU A 43 2.00 -1.35 11.38
CA GLU A 43 1.74 -1.63 9.97
C GLU A 43 1.21 -3.06 9.75
N TYR A 44 1.74 -4.04 10.48
CA TYR A 44 1.21 -5.41 10.42
C TYR A 44 -0.22 -5.52 10.98
N SER A 45 -0.53 -4.81 12.06
CA SER A 45 -1.89 -4.76 12.61
C SER A 45 -2.87 -4.13 11.60
N TYR A 46 -2.44 -3.06 10.92
CA TYR A 46 -3.21 -2.42 9.86
C TYR A 46 -3.41 -3.35 8.65
N TYR A 47 -2.39 -4.10 8.27
CA TYR A 47 -2.52 -5.15 7.27
C TYR A 47 -3.62 -6.16 7.64
N LEU A 48 -3.63 -6.67 8.87
CA LEU A 48 -4.63 -7.62 9.32
C LEU A 48 -6.05 -7.02 9.29
N MET A 49 -6.21 -5.78 9.77
CA MET A 49 -7.50 -5.07 9.74
C MET A 49 -7.97 -4.83 8.29
N ALA A 50 -7.07 -4.45 7.40
CA ALA A 50 -7.38 -4.21 5.99
C ALA A 50 -7.84 -5.49 5.28
N VAL A 51 -7.16 -6.60 5.50
CA VAL A 51 -7.53 -7.90 4.93
C VAL A 51 -8.89 -8.37 5.48
N ASP A 52 -9.14 -8.20 6.79
CA ASP A 52 -10.42 -8.53 7.41
C ASP A 52 -11.57 -7.66 6.84
N ALA A 53 -11.29 -6.40 6.54
CA ALA A 53 -12.23 -5.49 5.85
C ALA A 53 -12.41 -5.81 4.35
N GLY A 54 -11.73 -6.83 3.81
CA GLY A 54 -11.81 -7.24 2.41
C GLY A 54 -11.02 -6.39 1.43
N LEU A 55 -10.03 -5.63 1.92
CA LEU A 55 -9.06 -4.94 1.06
C LEU A 55 -8.04 -5.94 0.53
N GLN A 56 -7.76 -5.88 -0.76
CA GLN A 56 -6.72 -6.70 -1.36
C GLN A 56 -5.34 -6.14 -1.02
N MET A 57 -4.56 -6.93 -0.31
CA MET A 57 -3.16 -6.66 0.01
C MET A 57 -2.32 -7.91 -0.27
N MET A 58 -1.02 -7.72 -0.48
CA MET A 58 -0.11 -8.85 -0.62
C MET A 58 0.12 -9.54 0.73
N PRO A 59 0.35 -10.88 0.74
CA PRO A 59 0.68 -11.60 1.96
C PRO A 59 1.82 -10.92 2.71
N SER A 60 1.56 -10.60 3.98
CA SER A 60 2.51 -9.89 4.83
C SER A 60 2.67 -10.62 6.15
N ARG A 61 3.82 -10.45 6.81
CA ARG A 61 4.13 -11.08 8.09
C ARG A 61 5.14 -10.25 8.87
N LEU A 62 5.26 -10.56 10.16
CA LEU A 62 6.37 -10.10 10.98
C LEU A 62 7.49 -11.16 10.98
N LEU A 63 8.72 -10.69 10.88
CA LEU A 63 9.92 -11.45 11.20
C LEU A 63 10.37 -10.98 12.58
N GLU A 64 10.09 -11.80 13.58
CA GLU A 64 10.39 -11.47 14.97
C GLU A 64 11.81 -11.91 15.33
N GLY A 65 12.58 -11.00 15.91
CA GLY A 65 13.85 -11.23 16.59
C GLY A 65 13.68 -11.09 18.11
N GLU A 66 14.77 -11.14 18.87
CA GLU A 66 14.72 -11.04 20.32
C GLU A 66 14.12 -9.72 20.84
N GLN A 67 14.40 -8.62 20.17
CA GLN A 67 13.94 -7.27 20.58
C GLN A 67 13.33 -6.47 19.42
N THR A 68 13.28 -7.02 18.23
CA THR A 68 12.84 -6.35 17.00
C THR A 68 11.76 -7.15 16.31
N ALA A 69 10.94 -6.48 15.53
CA ALA A 69 10.00 -7.12 14.61
C ALA A 69 10.02 -6.38 13.27
N HIS A 70 10.48 -7.03 12.24
CA HIS A 70 10.54 -6.46 10.91
C HIS A 70 9.28 -6.81 10.13
N PHE A 71 8.71 -5.85 9.39
CA PHE A 71 7.55 -6.09 8.54
C PHE A 71 8.01 -6.57 7.16
N LEU A 72 7.47 -7.70 6.71
CA LEU A 72 7.71 -8.27 5.39
C LEU A 72 6.43 -8.31 4.60
N THR A 73 6.47 -7.88 3.34
CA THR A 73 5.35 -8.00 2.40
C THR A 73 5.83 -8.54 1.06
N GLU A 74 5.03 -9.40 0.44
CA GLU A 74 5.33 -9.91 -0.89
C GLU A 74 5.22 -8.81 -1.94
N ARG A 75 6.06 -8.90 -2.96
CA ARG A 75 6.05 -7.94 -4.07
C ARG A 75 5.00 -8.32 -5.10
N PHE A 76 4.04 -7.45 -5.36
CA PHE A 76 3.03 -7.62 -6.41
C PHE A 76 3.59 -7.30 -7.81
N ASP A 77 4.71 -6.60 -7.89
CA ASP A 77 5.39 -6.27 -9.15
C ASP A 77 6.27 -7.41 -9.68
N ARG A 78 6.14 -8.59 -9.09
CA ARG A 78 6.80 -9.83 -9.50
C ARG A 78 5.78 -10.96 -9.57
N ARG A 79 5.60 -11.53 -10.76
CA ARG A 79 4.66 -12.64 -10.97
C ARG A 79 5.34 -13.69 -11.85
N ASN A 80 5.37 -14.94 -11.40
CA ASN A 80 5.94 -16.07 -12.15
C ASN A 80 7.36 -15.79 -12.67
N GLY A 81 8.21 -15.17 -11.86
CA GLY A 81 9.58 -14.82 -12.23
C GLY A 81 9.72 -13.64 -13.21
N LYS A 82 8.61 -12.96 -13.55
CA LYS A 82 8.61 -11.80 -14.45
C LYS A 82 8.29 -10.51 -13.69
N LYS A 83 8.76 -9.39 -14.24
CA LYS A 83 8.34 -8.06 -13.79
C LYS A 83 6.95 -7.77 -14.34
N VAL A 84 6.07 -7.26 -13.48
CA VAL A 84 4.77 -6.70 -13.87
C VAL A 84 4.95 -5.20 -14.09
N HIS A 85 4.37 -4.66 -15.16
CA HIS A 85 4.38 -3.23 -15.40
C HIS A 85 3.44 -2.53 -14.42
N ILE A 86 3.97 -1.51 -13.72
CA ILE A 86 3.25 -0.75 -12.71
C ILE A 86 3.42 0.73 -12.97
N GLN A 87 2.37 1.49 -12.69
CA GLN A 87 2.40 2.95 -12.64
C GLN A 87 1.68 3.42 -11.37
N THR A 88 2.30 4.35 -10.63
CA THR A 88 1.62 5.06 -9.55
C THR A 88 0.70 6.14 -10.13
N LEU A 89 -0.31 6.56 -9.36
CA LEU A 89 -1.12 7.72 -9.74
C LEU A 89 -0.24 8.96 -9.97
N ALA A 90 0.77 9.17 -9.13
CA ALA A 90 1.74 10.25 -9.29
C ALA A 90 2.51 10.20 -10.61
N ALA A 91 2.80 9.00 -11.14
CA ALA A 91 3.48 8.85 -12.43
C ALA A 91 2.54 9.06 -13.63
N MET A 92 1.27 8.70 -13.47
CA MET A 92 0.25 8.82 -14.53
C MET A 92 -0.36 10.23 -14.59
N ASN A 93 -0.61 10.83 -13.44
CA ASN A 93 -1.23 12.14 -13.27
C ASN A 93 -0.56 12.87 -12.09
N PRO A 94 0.62 13.47 -12.28
CA PRO A 94 1.38 14.11 -11.22
C PRO A 94 0.61 15.13 -10.37
N PRO A 95 -0.31 15.95 -10.93
CA PRO A 95 -1.08 16.92 -10.15
C PRO A 95 -2.27 16.31 -9.41
N ALA A 96 -2.54 14.99 -9.52
CA ALA A 96 -3.64 14.36 -8.80
C ALA A 96 -3.39 14.42 -7.29
N ASP A 97 -4.22 15.14 -6.58
CA ASP A 97 -4.17 15.40 -5.14
C ASP A 97 -5.51 15.13 -4.44
N SER A 98 -6.41 14.41 -5.12
CA SER A 98 -7.73 14.07 -4.60
C SER A 98 -8.14 12.64 -4.94
N TYR A 99 -9.06 12.08 -4.14
CA TYR A 99 -9.63 10.78 -4.41
C TYR A 99 -10.52 10.79 -5.64
N GLU A 100 -11.19 11.90 -5.93
CA GLU A 100 -11.93 12.10 -7.18
C GLU A 100 -11.02 11.95 -8.39
N ALA A 101 -9.84 12.57 -8.37
CA ALA A 101 -8.84 12.44 -9.43
C ALA A 101 -8.29 11.01 -9.55
N LEU A 102 -8.18 10.28 -8.44
CA LEU A 102 -7.81 8.85 -8.43
C LEU A 102 -8.86 8.02 -9.16
N PHE A 103 -10.15 8.18 -8.82
CA PHE A 103 -11.24 7.46 -9.46
C PHE A 103 -11.38 7.83 -10.94
N GLU A 104 -11.25 9.12 -11.27
CA GLU A 104 -11.26 9.57 -12.66
C GLU A 104 -10.13 8.93 -13.47
N ALA A 105 -8.91 8.88 -12.93
CA ALA A 105 -7.77 8.23 -13.57
C ALA A 105 -8.02 6.74 -13.79
N ALA A 106 -8.55 6.03 -12.76
CA ALA A 106 -8.88 4.62 -12.86
C ALA A 106 -9.93 4.33 -13.95
N CYS A 107 -10.98 5.15 -14.01
CA CYS A 107 -12.00 5.05 -15.06
C CYS A 107 -11.42 5.33 -16.46
N ARG A 108 -10.58 6.34 -16.58
CA ARG A 108 -9.97 6.77 -17.85
C ARG A 108 -9.06 5.69 -18.46
N ILE A 109 -8.34 4.94 -17.61
CA ILE A 109 -7.48 3.83 -18.07
C ILE A 109 -8.25 2.51 -18.21
N GLY A 110 -9.56 2.49 -17.92
CA GLY A 110 -10.43 1.34 -18.13
C GLY A 110 -10.31 0.26 -17.07
N VAL A 111 -9.99 0.62 -15.82
CA VAL A 111 -10.04 -0.31 -14.68
C VAL A 111 -11.43 -0.94 -14.57
N PRO A 112 -11.55 -2.26 -14.39
CA PRO A 112 -12.84 -2.92 -14.24
C PRO A 112 -13.66 -2.33 -13.07
N PRO A 113 -14.98 -2.06 -13.26
CA PRO A 113 -15.81 -1.43 -12.22
C PRO A 113 -15.81 -2.17 -10.89
N GLY A 114 -15.66 -3.50 -10.91
CA GLY A 114 -15.57 -4.32 -9.69
C GLY A 114 -14.34 -4.00 -8.83
N GLU A 115 -13.26 -3.52 -9.46
CA GLU A 115 -12.01 -3.19 -8.76
C GLU A 115 -12.04 -1.78 -8.16
N LEU A 116 -12.88 -0.87 -8.65
CA LEU A 116 -13.05 0.46 -8.06
C LEU A 116 -13.47 0.38 -6.60
N ARG A 117 -14.16 -0.70 -6.21
CA ARG A 117 -14.51 -0.95 -4.80
C ARG A 117 -13.28 -1.12 -3.91
N GLN A 118 -12.16 -1.57 -4.45
CA GLN A 118 -10.91 -1.68 -3.68
C GLN A 118 -10.32 -0.30 -3.40
N LEU A 119 -10.37 0.61 -4.38
CA LEU A 119 -9.97 2.01 -4.17
C LEU A 119 -10.88 2.70 -3.14
N PHE A 120 -12.20 2.47 -3.23
CA PHE A 120 -13.15 3.01 -2.26
C PHE A 120 -12.89 2.48 -0.84
N ARG A 121 -12.67 1.17 -0.68
CA ARG A 121 -12.32 0.59 0.61
C ARG A 121 -11.03 1.21 1.18
N LEU A 122 -10.00 1.36 0.34
CA LEU A 122 -8.74 1.96 0.75
C LEU A 122 -8.94 3.41 1.21
N MET A 123 -9.72 4.22 0.47
CA MET A 123 -10.10 5.58 0.85
C MET A 123 -10.76 5.60 2.24
N VAL A 124 -11.79 4.78 2.43
CA VAL A 124 -12.51 4.69 3.72
C VAL A 124 -11.57 4.25 4.83
N LEU A 125 -10.73 3.25 4.60
CA LEU A 125 -9.76 2.75 5.58
C LEU A 125 -8.69 3.80 5.92
N ASN A 126 -8.20 4.56 4.94
CA ASN A 126 -7.28 5.66 5.20
C ASN A 126 -7.89 6.69 6.14
N VAL A 127 -9.14 7.10 5.90
CA VAL A 127 -9.84 8.07 6.75
C VAL A 127 -10.11 7.50 8.15
N LEU A 128 -10.68 6.31 8.26
CA LEU A 128 -11.03 5.70 9.55
C LEU A 128 -9.79 5.27 10.35
N GLY A 129 -8.75 4.84 9.66
CA GLY A 129 -7.50 4.35 10.26
C GLY A 129 -6.51 5.45 10.61
N GLY A 130 -6.77 6.72 10.26
CA GLY A 130 -5.81 7.79 10.48
C GLY A 130 -4.51 7.61 9.66
N ASN A 131 -4.61 7.01 8.48
CA ASN A 131 -3.53 7.01 7.51
C ASN A 131 -3.58 8.30 6.69
N VAL A 132 -2.99 9.36 7.22
CA VAL A 132 -2.98 10.70 6.60
C VAL A 132 -1.85 10.88 5.58
N ASP A 133 -0.92 9.94 5.50
CA ASP A 133 0.14 9.91 4.49
C ASP A 133 -0.32 9.21 3.19
N ASP A 134 -1.58 9.43 2.83
CA ASP A 134 -2.28 8.85 1.69
C ASP A 134 -2.00 9.58 0.37
N HIS A 135 -0.73 9.89 0.10
CA HIS A 135 -0.31 10.63 -1.10
C HIS A 135 -0.43 9.79 -2.39
N ASN A 136 -0.45 10.46 -3.53
CA ASN A 136 -0.68 9.86 -4.86
C ASN A 136 0.37 8.81 -5.30
N LYS A 137 1.48 8.65 -4.59
CA LYS A 137 2.45 7.56 -4.81
C LYS A 137 2.02 6.24 -4.16
N ASN A 138 1.06 6.27 -3.22
CA ASN A 138 0.55 5.10 -2.52
C ASN A 138 -0.61 4.41 -3.26
N PHE A 139 -0.99 4.94 -4.43
CA PHE A 139 -1.98 4.33 -5.30
C PHE A 139 -1.32 3.93 -6.60
N SER A 140 -1.42 2.64 -6.95
CA SER A 140 -0.79 2.09 -8.15
C SER A 140 -1.78 1.29 -8.99
N PHE A 141 -1.47 1.23 -10.28
CA PHE A 141 -2.13 0.38 -11.23
C PHE A 141 -1.10 -0.55 -11.86
N LEU A 142 -1.51 -1.78 -12.12
CA LEU A 142 -0.68 -2.78 -12.78
C LEU A 142 -1.31 -3.19 -14.11
N MET A 143 -0.47 -3.51 -15.08
CA MET A 143 -0.92 -4.02 -16.36
C MET A 143 -0.93 -5.53 -16.34
N GLY A 144 -2.09 -6.12 -16.60
CA GLY A 144 -2.25 -7.55 -16.77
C GLY A 144 -1.59 -8.08 -18.04
N ASP A 145 -1.43 -9.38 -18.14
CA ASP A 145 -0.86 -10.03 -19.35
C ASP A 145 -1.78 -9.84 -20.58
N ASP A 146 -3.04 -9.48 -20.37
CA ASP A 146 -4.02 -9.11 -21.39
C ASP A 146 -3.93 -7.64 -21.86
N GLY A 147 -3.00 -6.89 -21.36
CA GLY A 147 -2.80 -5.46 -21.65
C GLY A 147 -3.81 -4.53 -21.00
N ARG A 148 -4.61 -5.00 -20.02
CA ARG A 148 -5.57 -4.19 -19.29
C ARG A 148 -4.97 -3.69 -17.98
N TRP A 149 -5.43 -2.52 -17.57
CA TRP A 149 -5.08 -1.95 -16.27
C TRP A 149 -5.98 -2.50 -15.17
N HIS A 150 -5.35 -2.79 -14.04
CA HIS A 150 -5.98 -3.28 -12.81
C HIS A 150 -5.52 -2.45 -11.62
N VAL A 151 -6.31 -2.38 -10.57
CA VAL A 151 -5.86 -1.79 -9.30
C VAL A 151 -4.79 -2.70 -8.68
N ALA A 152 -3.65 -2.13 -8.30
CA ALA A 152 -2.65 -2.87 -7.56
C ALA A 152 -3.18 -3.22 -6.15
N PRO A 153 -2.72 -4.33 -5.54
CA PRO A 153 -2.93 -4.56 -4.12
C PRO A 153 -2.48 -3.35 -3.31
N ALA A 154 -3.22 -2.99 -2.26
CA ALA A 154 -2.88 -1.86 -1.41
C ALA A 154 -1.56 -2.10 -0.66
N TYR A 155 -0.84 -1.03 -0.38
CA TYR A 155 0.44 -1.02 0.32
C TYR A 155 0.60 0.29 1.09
N ASP A 156 1.57 0.34 1.98
CA ASP A 156 1.84 1.50 2.84
C ASP A 156 0.59 2.00 3.60
N TYR A 157 -0.28 1.05 4.00
CA TYR A 157 -1.43 1.33 4.83
C TYR A 157 -1.05 1.14 6.30
N THR A 158 -0.93 2.24 7.03
CA THR A 158 -0.53 2.26 8.44
C THR A 158 -1.04 3.52 9.14
N PHE A 159 -0.99 3.54 10.47
CA PHE A 159 -1.24 4.76 11.24
C PHE A 159 -0.11 5.76 11.00
N SER A 160 -0.45 6.97 10.61
CA SER A 160 0.54 8.02 10.28
C SER A 160 0.27 9.37 10.95
N VAL A 161 -0.70 9.45 11.88
CA VAL A 161 -0.89 10.64 12.71
C VAL A 161 0.21 10.71 13.75
N ASP A 162 0.91 11.85 13.80
CA ASP A 162 1.93 12.14 14.81
C ASP A 162 1.37 13.16 15.81
N PRO A 163 1.04 12.74 17.04
CA PRO A 163 0.46 13.63 18.05
C PRO A 163 1.44 14.73 18.51
N ASP A 164 2.74 14.54 18.32
CA ASP A 164 3.77 15.52 18.69
C ASP A 164 4.07 16.50 17.55
N ALA A 165 3.58 16.24 16.34
CA ALA A 165 3.76 17.11 15.18
C ALA A 165 2.77 18.29 15.17
N PRO A 166 3.09 19.39 14.50
CA PRO A 166 2.13 20.45 14.25
C PRO A 166 0.88 19.92 13.54
N TYR A 167 -0.30 20.42 13.92
CA TYR A 167 -1.59 19.89 13.44
C TYR A 167 -1.71 19.79 11.91
N TYR A 168 -1.06 20.68 11.18
CA TYR A 168 -1.09 20.71 9.71
C TYR A 168 -0.36 19.53 9.04
N VAL A 169 0.46 18.80 9.80
CA VAL A 169 1.10 17.56 9.33
C VAL A 169 0.12 16.39 9.41
N ASN A 170 -0.87 16.47 10.32
CA ASN A 170 -1.87 15.43 10.55
C ASN A 170 -3.12 15.61 9.67
N ARG A 171 -2.91 15.94 8.40
CA ARG A 171 -3.96 16.09 7.40
C ARG A 171 -3.75 15.08 6.27
N HIS A 172 -4.84 14.60 5.72
CA HIS A 172 -4.76 13.75 4.53
C HIS A 172 -3.98 14.44 3.41
N SER A 173 -3.10 13.69 2.77
CA SER A 173 -2.31 14.16 1.62
C SER A 173 -3.17 14.31 0.38
N MET A 174 -4.26 13.52 0.27
CA MET A 174 -5.27 13.67 -0.78
C MET A 174 -6.58 14.23 -0.20
N THR A 175 -7.26 15.05 -0.99
CA THR A 175 -8.56 15.60 -0.60
C THR A 175 -9.70 14.65 -0.90
N ILE A 176 -10.80 14.80 -0.13
CA ILE A 176 -12.13 14.26 -0.41
C ILE A 176 -13.09 15.46 -0.31
N ASN A 177 -13.84 15.75 -1.36
CA ASN A 177 -14.69 16.94 -1.44
C ASN A 177 -13.95 18.24 -1.06
N ASN A 178 -12.70 18.39 -1.55
CA ASN A 178 -11.78 19.50 -1.24
C ASN A 178 -11.41 19.63 0.25
N ARG A 179 -11.56 18.57 1.05
CA ARG A 179 -11.19 18.53 2.47
C ARG A 179 -10.00 17.60 2.68
N THR A 180 -9.10 17.98 3.57
CA THR A 180 -7.98 17.16 4.06
C THR A 180 -8.15 16.78 5.54
N GLU A 181 -9.16 17.32 6.19
CA GLU A 181 -9.50 17.09 7.61
C GLU A 181 -10.98 17.23 7.84
N GLY A 182 -11.49 16.70 8.95
CA GLY A 182 -12.91 16.75 9.30
C GLY A 182 -13.80 16.03 8.28
N ILE A 183 -13.27 15.01 7.61
CA ILE A 183 -13.98 14.20 6.63
C ILE A 183 -15.07 13.40 7.34
N THR A 184 -16.29 13.48 6.84
CA THR A 184 -17.46 12.82 7.39
C THR A 184 -17.92 11.67 6.51
N ALA A 185 -18.86 10.85 7.03
CA ALA A 185 -19.47 9.80 6.23
C ALA A 185 -20.21 10.35 4.99
N ALA A 186 -20.73 11.56 5.04
CA ALA A 186 -21.37 12.20 3.88
C ALA A 186 -20.33 12.49 2.77
N ASP A 187 -19.16 12.99 3.15
CA ASP A 187 -18.07 13.26 2.20
C ASP A 187 -17.56 11.98 1.52
N LEU A 188 -17.67 10.82 2.18
CA LEU A 188 -17.27 9.53 1.61
C LEU A 188 -18.30 8.93 0.65
N LEU A 189 -19.57 9.38 0.71
CA LEU A 189 -20.68 8.82 -0.08
C LEU A 189 -21.09 9.70 -1.27
N GLU A 190 -20.55 10.88 -1.38
CA GLU A 190 -20.80 11.85 -2.43
C GLU A 190 -19.90 11.62 -3.66
#